data_e84579ada94e565f07b82a63cbbb4b80
#
_entry.id   e84579ada94e565f07b82a63cbbb4b80
#
_cell.length_a   1.000
_cell.length_b   1.000
_cell.length_c   1.000
_cell.angle_alpha   90.00
_cell.angle_beta   90.00
_cell.angle_gamma   90.00
#
_symmetry.space_group_name_H-M   'P 1'
#
loop_
_entity.id
_entity.type
_entity.pdbx_description
1 polymer ?
#
loop_
_entity_poly.entity_id
_entity_poly.type
_entity_poly.pdbx_seq_one_letter_code
_entity_poly.pdbx_strand_id
1 'polypeptide(L)'
;MKGDRVEIVVDAGDVTKTYDVLATKAGRRVEVVTRRGQVEVSELTRSGTPVRTARFMVSRVIALVEHPAEGARVPPRNARG
;
A
#
# COMPACT_ATOMS: atom_id res chain seq x y z
N MET A 1 -17.88 -3.04 -2.90
CA MET A 1 -17.00 -2.13 -2.16
C MET A 1 -15.55 -2.48 -2.39
N LYS A 2 -14.74 -1.50 -2.62
CA LYS A 2 -13.32 -1.71 -2.84
C LYS A 2 -12.56 -1.59 -1.55
N GLY A 3 -11.58 -2.45 -1.36
CA GLY A 3 -10.66 -2.32 -0.26
C GLY A 3 -9.54 -1.33 -0.56
N ASP A 4 -8.58 -1.29 0.33
CA ASP A 4 -7.38 -0.46 0.13
C ASP A 4 -6.61 -0.94 -1.08
N ARG A 5 -5.92 -0.01 -1.71
CA ARG A 5 -5.03 -0.33 -2.81
C ARG A 5 -3.78 0.53 -2.70
N VAL A 6 -2.64 -0.08 -2.94
CA VAL A 6 -1.37 0.64 -2.97
C VAL A 6 -0.71 0.37 -4.30
N GLU A 7 -0.36 1.45 -5.00
CA GLU A 7 0.38 1.37 -6.25
C GLU A 7 1.84 1.69 -5.96
N ILE A 8 2.74 0.84 -6.44
CA ILE A 8 4.17 1.08 -6.29
C ILE A 8 4.79 1.08 -7.69
N VAL A 9 5.46 2.17 -8.03
CA VAL A 9 6.18 2.28 -9.29
C VAL A 9 7.65 2.09 -8.99
N VAL A 10 8.26 1.12 -9.64
CA VAL A 10 9.65 0.78 -9.39
C VAL A 10 10.47 0.93 -10.66
N ASP A 11 11.75 1.20 -10.44
CA ASP A 11 12.75 1.26 -11.49
C ASP A 11 13.27 -0.17 -11.71
N ALA A 12 13.01 -0.71 -12.88
CA ALA A 12 13.42 -2.07 -13.24
C ALA A 12 14.61 -2.07 -14.20
N GLY A 13 15.36 -0.98 -14.22
CA GLY A 13 16.52 -0.83 -15.07
C GLY A 13 16.22 0.11 -16.23
N ASP A 14 15.89 -0.43 -17.38
CA ASP A 14 15.59 0.39 -18.55
C ASP A 14 14.11 0.70 -18.70
N VAL A 15 13.28 0.19 -17.80
CA VAL A 15 11.83 0.44 -17.82
C VAL A 15 11.37 0.63 -16.38
N THR A 16 10.18 1.20 -16.25
CA THR A 16 9.51 1.24 -14.94
C THR A 16 8.38 0.22 -14.95
N LYS A 17 8.07 -0.29 -13.77
CA LYS A 17 6.96 -1.21 -13.58
C LYS A 17 6.08 -0.72 -12.45
N THR A 18 4.79 -0.94 -12.60
CA THR A 18 3.81 -0.59 -11.58
C THR A 18 3.23 -1.87 -10.99
N TYR A 19 3.24 -1.95 -9.68
CA TYR A 19 2.64 -3.06 -8.96
C TYR A 19 1.47 -2.54 -8.15
N ASP A 20 0.41 -3.32 -8.12
CA ASP A 20 -0.76 -3.01 -7.30
C ASP A 20 -0.90 -4.06 -6.23
N VAL A 21 -1.05 -3.62 -4.99
CA VAL A 21 -1.37 -4.50 -3.89
C VAL A 21 -2.75 -4.11 -3.41
N LEU A 22 -3.69 -5.04 -3.52
CA LEU A 22 -5.09 -4.76 -3.24
C LEU A 22 -5.57 -5.63 -2.09
N ALA A 23 -6.46 -5.06 -1.30
CA ALA A 23 -7.21 -5.83 -0.33
C ALA A 23 -8.23 -6.65 -1.11
N THR A 24 -8.17 -7.96 -0.95
CA THR A 24 -8.95 -8.88 -1.78
C THR A 24 -10.32 -9.21 -1.21
N LYS A 25 -10.57 -8.83 0.03
CA LYS A 25 -11.84 -9.12 0.69
C LYS A 25 -12.26 -7.95 1.56
N ALA A 26 -13.54 -7.87 1.81
CA ALA A 26 -14.08 -6.84 2.69
C ALA A 26 -13.44 -6.96 4.07
N GLY A 27 -13.19 -5.83 4.69
CA GLY A 27 -12.62 -5.79 6.02
C GLY A 27 -11.10 -5.87 6.05
N ARG A 28 -10.47 -6.15 4.92
CA ARG A 28 -9.01 -6.18 4.84
C ARG A 28 -8.47 -4.81 4.48
N ARG A 29 -7.24 -4.58 4.87
CA ARG A 29 -6.57 -3.33 4.55
C ARG A 29 -5.15 -3.61 4.07
N VAL A 30 -4.53 -2.60 3.49
CA VAL A 30 -3.16 -2.68 3.03
C VAL A 30 -2.34 -1.69 3.84
N GLU A 31 -1.26 -2.19 4.42
CA GLU A 31 -0.39 -1.40 5.26
C GLU A 31 0.99 -1.29 4.62
N VAL A 32 1.58 -0.10 4.69
CA VAL A 32 2.91 0.16 4.15
C VAL A 32 3.84 0.46 5.31
N VAL A 33 4.95 -0.25 5.35
CA VAL A 33 5.99 -0.04 6.36
C VAL A 33 7.32 0.05 5.65
N THR A 34 8.12 1.05 6.01
CA THR A 34 9.46 1.20 5.46
C THR A 34 10.46 0.92 6.58
N ARG A 35 11.36 -0.01 6.34
CA ARG A 35 12.42 -0.29 7.31
C ARG A 35 13.60 -0.93 6.60
N ARG A 36 14.79 -0.60 7.08
CA ARG A 36 16.03 -1.25 6.65
C ARG A 36 16.18 -1.28 5.14
N GLY A 37 15.84 -0.17 4.49
CA GLY A 37 16.00 -0.07 3.05
C GLY A 37 14.98 -0.83 2.24
N GLN A 38 13.90 -1.30 2.87
CA GLN A 38 12.82 -2.00 2.18
C GLN A 38 11.50 -1.32 2.45
N VAL A 39 10.65 -1.34 1.45
CA VAL A 39 9.24 -0.97 1.57
C VAL A 39 8.45 -2.26 1.59
N GLU A 40 7.70 -2.49 2.66
CA GLU A 40 6.87 -3.68 2.81
C GLU A 40 5.42 -3.27 2.71
N VAL A 41 4.69 -3.90 1.79
CA VAL A 41 3.29 -3.61 1.56
C VAL A 41 2.53 -4.90 1.86
N SER A 42 1.71 -4.88 2.89
CA SER A 42 1.04 -6.07 3.39
C SER A 42 -0.46 -5.92 3.32
N GLU A 43 -1.12 -6.98 2.86
CA GLU A 43 -2.55 -7.09 3.00
C GLU A 43 -2.83 -7.73 4.34
N LEU A 44 -3.63 -7.06 5.18
CA LEU A 44 -3.91 -7.50 6.54
C LEU A 44 -5.37 -7.87 6.68
N THR A 45 -5.63 -8.89 7.49
CA THR A 45 -7.01 -9.20 7.86
C THR A 45 -7.53 -8.11 8.79
N ARG A 46 -8.81 -8.19 9.11
CA ARG A 46 -9.43 -7.25 10.02
C ARG A 46 -8.72 -7.24 11.38
N SER A 47 -8.22 -8.39 11.81
CA SER A 47 -7.53 -8.48 13.09
C SER A 47 -6.05 -8.10 13.01
N GLY A 48 -5.57 -7.75 11.83
CA GLY A 48 -4.19 -7.30 11.68
C GLY A 48 -3.20 -8.40 11.31
N THR A 49 -3.68 -9.58 10.93
CA THR A 49 -2.81 -10.67 10.55
C THR A 49 -2.44 -10.53 9.07
N PRO A 50 -1.14 -10.58 8.73
CA PRO A 50 -0.75 -10.50 7.33
C PRO A 50 -1.23 -11.70 6.54
N VAL A 51 -1.80 -11.41 5.37
CA VAL A 51 -2.21 -12.43 4.40
C VAL A 51 -1.09 -12.64 3.40
N ARG A 52 -0.51 -11.53 2.96
CA ARG A 52 0.63 -11.55 2.04
C ARG A 52 1.37 -10.24 2.19
N THR A 53 2.65 -10.27 1.89
CA THR A 53 3.50 -9.09 1.95
C THR A 53 4.36 -9.05 0.70
N ALA A 54 4.38 -7.88 0.07
CA ALA A 54 5.29 -7.60 -1.03
C ALA A 54 6.40 -6.70 -0.49
N ARG A 55 7.64 -7.00 -0.86
CA ARG A 55 8.78 -6.21 -0.42
C ARG A 55 9.49 -5.64 -1.62
N PHE A 56 9.87 -4.39 -1.50
CA PHE A 56 10.57 -3.67 -2.56
C PHE A 56 11.80 -2.99 -1.96
N MET A 57 12.87 -2.89 -2.74
CA MET A 57 14.02 -2.12 -2.31
C MET A 57 13.68 -0.65 -2.41
N VAL A 58 13.91 0.08 -1.32
CA VAL A 58 13.54 1.50 -1.28
C VAL A 58 14.27 2.29 -2.36
N SER A 59 15.49 1.88 -2.70
CA SER A 59 16.27 2.56 -3.72
C SER A 59 15.70 2.40 -5.12
N ARG A 60 14.78 1.46 -5.31
CA ARG A 60 14.15 1.22 -6.60
C ARG A 60 12.74 1.77 -6.68
N VAL A 61 12.19 2.24 -5.59
CA VAL A 61 10.82 2.75 -5.59
C VAL A 61 10.84 4.20 -6.04
N ILE A 62 10.15 4.48 -7.14
CA ILE A 62 10.05 5.82 -7.68
C ILE A 62 8.87 6.55 -7.05
N ALA A 63 7.76 5.85 -6.88
CA ALA A 63 6.55 6.46 -6.34
C ALA A 63 5.72 5.39 -5.66
N LEU A 64 4.98 5.80 -4.67
CA LEU A 64 4.06 4.93 -3.95
C LEU A 64 2.81 5.74 -3.67
N VAL A 65 1.66 5.21 -4.08
CA VAL A 65 0.39 5.91 -3.93
C VAL A 65 -0.56 5.00 -3.17
N GLU A 66 -1.09 5.50 -2.07
CA GLU A 66 -2.04 4.76 -1.25
C GLU A 66 -3.45 5.22 -1.59
N HIS A 67 -4.31 4.27 -1.89
CA HIS A 67 -5.71 4.52 -2.19
C HIS A 67 -6.54 3.87 -1.08
N PRO A 68 -7.09 4.65 -0.16
CA PRO A 68 -7.89 4.06 0.92
C PRO A 68 -9.15 3.42 0.37
N ALA A 69 -9.70 2.52 1.15
CA ALA A 69 -10.92 1.83 0.78
C ALA A 69 -12.02 2.83 0.50
N GLU A 70 -12.82 2.51 -0.50
CA GLU A 70 -13.98 3.32 -0.81
C GLU A 70 -14.92 3.30 0.39
N GLY A 71 -15.37 4.48 0.80
CA GLY A 71 -16.18 4.60 1.98
C GLY A 71 -15.40 4.66 3.27
N ALA A 72 -14.07 4.54 3.21
CA ALA A 72 -13.26 4.68 4.38
C ALA A 72 -13.33 6.12 4.87
N ARG A 73 -13.33 6.28 6.17
CA ARG A 73 -13.35 7.60 6.74
C ARG A 73 -12.02 8.27 6.58
N VAL A 74 -12.04 9.45 6.00
CA VAL A 74 -10.84 10.24 5.86
C VAL A 74 -10.76 11.15 7.07
N PRO A 75 -9.63 11.21 7.78
CA PRO A 75 -9.49 12.13 8.90
C PRO A 75 -9.71 13.55 8.45
N PRO A 76 -10.35 14.34 9.31
CA PRO A 76 -10.48 15.76 8.98
C PRO A 76 -9.10 16.37 8.90
N ARG A 77 -8.96 17.34 8.18
CA ARG A 77 -7.65 17.80 8.00
C ARG A 77 -7.33 18.94 8.68
N ASN A 78 -7.42 18.61 9.17
CA ASN A 78 -7.35 18.93 9.63
C ASN A 78 -7.45 19.59 9.41
N ALA A 79 -7.79 19.79 9.43
CA ALA A 79 -8.11 20.02 9.24
C ALA A 79 -7.81 20.78 8.97
N ARG A 80 -7.62 21.14 9.02
CA ARG A 80 -7.50 21.61 9.04
C ARG A 80 -7.38 21.85 8.92
N GLY A 81 -7.25 21.94 8.90
CA GLY A 81 -7.18 21.82 9.07
C GLY A 81 -7.10 21.87 9.09
#